data_cd54b53456ef45ff810cb502fd681606
#
_entry.id   cd54b53456ef45ff810cb502fd681606
#
_cell.length_a   1.000
_cell.length_b   1.000
_cell.length_c   1.000
_cell.angle_alpha   90.00
_cell.angle_beta   90.00
_cell.angle_gamma   90.00
#
_symmetry.space_group_name_H-M   'P 1'
#
loop_
_entity.id
_entity.type
_entity.pdbx_description
1 polymer ?
#
loop_
_entity_poly.entity_id
_entity_poly.type
_entity_poly.pdbx_seq_one_letter_code
_entity_poly.pdbx_strand_id
1 'polypeptide(L)'
;MTIKIQQLIVCLTFFTIGCNTNNADGKHTVSDSTRTDTTKIKEPGSYNYDLSHPEKKWRLSPDLQEISGNTWIDNNHLLVIEDLTPNLYLVRLDADTATIEKKVSFKEETPGEKFDVEDVTIVNNTVYALWSHGAVFKVTNWQAKPEMKEVKTFLSKENNTEGICFDPVTNNLLVTCKNESDVEDEKKSTRAVYEFDLKADSLKREPFMLIHKKDLEKQAGEKLNFFPSAIAVHPVTHNIYILSTKDTKCMAVFKHSGELISFETIDKELLPQPEGLCFSPDGTLYISTEGKQGQPGFIYQYNKK
;
A
#
# COMPACT_ATOMS: atom_id res chain seq x y z
N MET A 1 -24.40 2.22 -52.67
CA MET A 1 -25.42 2.30 -51.61
C MET A 1 -24.95 3.36 -50.63
N THR A 2 -25.56 4.55 -50.75
CA THR A 2 -25.06 5.81 -50.17
C THR A 2 -25.88 6.09 -48.90
N ILE A 3 -25.23 6.19 -47.75
CA ILE A 3 -25.90 6.52 -46.50
C ILE A 3 -25.57 7.98 -46.16
N LYS A 4 -26.63 8.76 -46.02
CA LYS A 4 -26.62 10.20 -45.69
C LYS A 4 -26.35 10.41 -44.20
N ILE A 5 -25.44 11.35 -43.91
CA ILE A 5 -25.19 11.91 -42.58
C ILE A 5 -26.21 13.02 -42.31
N GLN A 6 -26.94 12.92 -41.23
CA GLN A 6 -27.84 13.97 -40.73
C GLN A 6 -27.16 14.70 -39.57
N GLN A 7 -26.89 15.99 -39.77
CA GLN A 7 -26.40 16.91 -38.74
C GLN A 7 -27.56 17.34 -37.84
N LEU A 8 -27.36 17.27 -36.54
CA LEU A 8 -28.26 17.83 -35.53
C LEU A 8 -27.68 19.14 -35.01
N ILE A 9 -28.37 20.23 -35.24
CA ILE A 9 -28.06 21.58 -34.75
C ILE A 9 -28.75 21.74 -33.39
N VAL A 10 -28.00 22.07 -32.34
CA VAL A 10 -28.50 22.44 -31.02
C VAL A 10 -28.34 23.94 -30.83
N CYS A 11 -29.46 24.66 -30.68
CA CYS A 11 -29.51 26.08 -30.38
C CYS A 11 -29.15 26.37 -28.91
N LEU A 12 -28.19 27.27 -28.70
CA LEU A 12 -27.93 27.91 -27.40
C LEU A 12 -28.82 29.12 -27.22
N THR A 13 -29.62 29.15 -26.18
CA THR A 13 -30.34 30.37 -25.72
C THR A 13 -29.62 30.97 -24.51
N PHE A 14 -29.16 32.20 -24.67
CA PHE A 14 -28.62 33.04 -23.59
C PHE A 14 -29.77 33.73 -22.85
N PHE A 15 -29.76 33.62 -21.52
CA PHE A 15 -30.54 34.48 -20.64
C PHE A 15 -29.60 35.46 -19.92
N THR A 16 -29.82 36.75 -20.18
CA THR A 16 -29.24 37.88 -19.45
C THR A 16 -30.24 38.33 -18.39
N ILE A 17 -29.81 38.44 -17.12
CA ILE A 17 -30.58 39.13 -16.09
C ILE A 17 -29.67 40.23 -15.51
N GLY A 18 -30.24 41.45 -15.53
CA GLY A 18 -29.56 42.69 -15.24
C GLY A 18 -29.35 42.99 -13.75
N CYS A 19 -28.42 43.88 -13.52
CA CYS A 19 -28.11 44.56 -12.27
C CYS A 19 -29.26 45.46 -11.79
N ASN A 20 -29.45 45.48 -10.46
CA ASN A 20 -30.07 46.67 -9.84
C ASN A 20 -29.29 47.01 -8.55
N THR A 21 -28.75 48.22 -8.51
CA THR A 21 -28.06 48.85 -7.40
C THR A 21 -29.06 49.56 -6.50
N ASN A 22 -28.92 49.46 -5.18
CA ASN A 22 -29.33 50.52 -4.26
C ASN A 22 -28.46 50.53 -2.97
N ASN A 23 -27.88 51.70 -2.70
CA ASN A 23 -27.13 52.09 -1.51
C ASN A 23 -28.04 52.24 -0.31
N ALA A 24 -27.59 51.92 0.89
CA ALA A 24 -27.84 52.68 2.10
C ALA A 24 -26.83 52.33 3.22
N ASP A 25 -26.28 53.35 3.84
CA ASP A 25 -25.33 53.38 4.93
C ASP A 25 -25.84 52.75 6.26
N GLY A 26 -24.92 52.13 7.02
CA GLY A 26 -25.18 51.72 8.40
C GLY A 26 -23.96 51.14 9.06
N LYS A 27 -23.17 51.95 9.79
CA LYS A 27 -22.10 51.54 10.68
C LYS A 27 -22.64 50.72 11.83
N HIS A 28 -22.15 49.48 12.00
CA HIS A 28 -22.03 48.82 13.29
C HIS A 28 -20.79 47.93 13.32
N THR A 29 -19.87 48.29 14.22
CA THR A 29 -18.72 47.49 14.64
C THR A 29 -19.19 46.34 15.51
N VAL A 30 -19.00 45.11 15.07
CA VAL A 30 -19.00 43.93 15.93
C VAL A 30 -17.79 43.08 15.53
N SER A 31 -16.88 42.94 16.47
CA SER A 31 -15.78 42.00 16.42
C SER A 31 -16.33 40.59 16.52
N ASP A 32 -16.23 39.81 15.45
CA ASP A 32 -16.52 38.40 15.54
C ASP A 32 -15.33 37.62 14.99
N SER A 33 -14.67 36.91 15.89
CA SER A 33 -13.57 35.99 15.63
C SER A 33 -14.15 34.69 15.09
N THR A 34 -14.46 34.63 13.80
CA THR A 34 -14.76 33.37 13.16
C THR A 34 -13.46 32.63 12.89
N ARG A 35 -13.17 31.66 13.75
CA ARG A 35 -12.34 30.50 13.42
C ARG A 35 -12.94 29.87 12.18
N THR A 36 -12.32 30.03 11.04
CA THR A 36 -12.60 29.23 9.84
C THR A 36 -12.14 27.80 10.11
N ASP A 37 -13.08 26.97 10.50
CA ASP A 37 -12.94 25.53 10.48
C ASP A 37 -12.84 25.12 9.01
N THR A 38 -11.61 24.94 8.53
CA THR A 38 -11.37 24.39 7.20
C THR A 38 -11.66 22.89 7.23
N THR A 39 -12.92 22.53 7.22
CA THR A 39 -13.35 21.18 6.86
C THR A 39 -12.83 20.90 5.44
N LYS A 40 -11.75 20.14 5.35
CA LYS A 40 -11.25 19.59 4.07
C LYS A 40 -12.41 18.85 3.42
N ILE A 41 -12.90 19.36 2.29
CA ILE A 41 -13.90 18.67 1.46
C ILE A 41 -13.25 17.36 1.01
N LYS A 42 -13.76 16.22 1.51
CA LYS A 42 -13.32 14.90 1.09
C LYS A 42 -13.70 14.69 -0.37
N GLU A 43 -12.72 14.41 -1.21
CA GLU A 43 -12.95 13.97 -2.59
C GLU A 43 -13.83 12.69 -2.60
N PRO A 44 -14.86 12.60 -3.46
CA PRO A 44 -15.64 11.38 -3.59
C PRO A 44 -14.76 10.25 -4.13
N GLY A 45 -14.57 9.19 -3.35
CA GLY A 45 -13.81 8.00 -3.75
C GLY A 45 -12.56 7.70 -2.92
N SER A 46 -12.14 8.55 -2.00
CA SER A 46 -11.10 8.19 -1.03
C SER A 46 -11.72 7.41 0.13
N TYR A 47 -11.49 6.12 0.21
CA TYR A 47 -11.75 5.38 1.45
C TYR A 47 -10.71 5.79 2.48
N ASN A 48 -11.17 6.37 3.59
CA ASN A 48 -10.32 6.71 4.71
C ASN A 48 -10.48 5.65 5.80
N TYR A 49 -9.37 5.20 6.33
CA TYR A 49 -9.31 4.33 7.49
C TYR A 49 -8.93 5.19 8.70
N ASP A 50 -9.44 4.84 9.87
CA ASP A 50 -8.99 5.43 11.13
C ASP A 50 -7.88 4.56 11.71
N LEU A 51 -6.64 4.88 11.39
CA LEU A 51 -5.50 4.08 11.85
C LEU A 51 -5.28 4.15 13.37
N SER A 52 -5.93 5.09 14.06
CA SER A 52 -5.90 5.18 15.53
C SER A 52 -6.92 4.28 16.23
N HIS A 53 -7.91 3.76 15.49
CA HIS A 53 -8.97 2.92 16.06
C HIS A 53 -9.19 1.65 15.22
N PRO A 54 -8.37 0.60 15.42
CA PRO A 54 -8.57 -0.68 14.75
C PRO A 54 -9.89 -1.33 15.21
N GLU A 55 -10.62 -1.93 14.28
CA GLU A 55 -11.83 -2.68 14.57
C GLU A 55 -11.52 -3.98 15.32
N LYS A 56 -10.41 -4.63 14.91
CA LYS A 56 -9.91 -5.85 15.54
C LYS A 56 -8.39 -5.86 15.60
N LYS A 57 -7.88 -6.65 16.55
CA LYS A 57 -6.46 -6.87 16.75
C LYS A 57 -6.23 -8.33 17.13
N TRP A 58 -5.31 -8.99 16.42
CA TRP A 58 -4.91 -10.37 16.71
C TRP A 58 -3.43 -10.44 17.08
N ARG A 59 -3.15 -11.13 18.16
CA ARG A 59 -1.78 -11.41 18.58
C ARG A 59 -1.17 -12.53 17.73
N LEU A 60 0.04 -12.34 17.24
CA LEU A 60 0.79 -13.33 16.49
C LEU A 60 1.49 -14.33 17.41
N SER A 61 1.77 -15.52 16.86
CA SER A 61 2.68 -16.50 17.46
C SER A 61 4.09 -15.93 17.57
N PRO A 62 4.91 -16.35 18.55
CA PRO A 62 6.33 -16.01 18.60
C PRO A 62 7.12 -16.35 17.34
N ASP A 63 6.69 -17.37 16.58
CA ASP A 63 7.32 -17.76 15.30
C ASP A 63 7.12 -16.69 14.19
N LEU A 64 6.27 -15.70 14.43
CA LEU A 64 5.97 -14.60 13.53
C LEU A 64 6.33 -13.25 14.17
N GLN A 65 7.33 -13.24 15.03
CA GLN A 65 7.77 -12.00 15.70
C GLN A 65 8.35 -11.00 14.69
N GLU A 66 9.06 -11.47 13.69
CA GLU A 66 9.66 -10.67 12.61
C GLU A 66 8.78 -10.75 11.33
N ILE A 67 7.45 -10.62 11.51
CA ILE A 67 6.50 -10.62 10.37
C ILE A 67 6.81 -9.46 9.43
N SER A 68 7.09 -9.75 8.18
CA SER A 68 7.46 -8.77 7.16
C SER A 68 6.34 -8.51 6.16
N GLY A 69 5.48 -9.49 5.86
CA GLY A 69 4.41 -9.30 4.88
C GLY A 69 3.17 -10.12 5.13
N ASN A 70 2.05 -9.66 4.56
CA ASN A 70 0.78 -10.37 4.62
C ASN A 70 -0.06 -10.20 3.35
N THR A 71 -0.88 -11.21 3.02
CA THR A 71 -1.87 -11.13 1.96
C THR A 71 -3.16 -11.84 2.36
N TRP A 72 -4.30 -11.32 1.89
CA TRP A 72 -5.60 -11.86 2.20
C TRP A 72 -5.87 -13.17 1.45
N ILE A 73 -6.43 -14.18 2.14
CA ILE A 73 -6.86 -15.46 1.56
C ILE A 73 -8.38 -15.55 1.58
N ASP A 74 -8.98 -15.42 2.75
CA ASP A 74 -10.43 -15.39 2.96
C ASP A 74 -10.77 -14.63 4.26
N ASN A 75 -12.05 -14.59 4.63
CA ASN A 75 -12.52 -13.82 5.78
C ASN A 75 -11.90 -14.22 7.12
N ASN A 76 -11.30 -15.39 7.20
CA ASN A 76 -10.70 -15.91 8.42
C ASN A 76 -9.21 -16.17 8.30
N HIS A 77 -8.61 -16.04 7.10
CA HIS A 77 -7.22 -16.42 6.88
C HIS A 77 -6.43 -15.35 6.15
N LEU A 78 -5.22 -15.13 6.63
CA LEU A 78 -4.15 -14.45 5.90
C LEU A 78 -3.02 -15.43 5.61
N LEU A 79 -2.32 -15.24 4.51
CA LEU A 79 -1.00 -15.81 4.27
C LEU A 79 0.04 -14.78 4.67
N VAL A 80 0.97 -15.16 5.51
CA VAL A 80 2.01 -14.24 6.02
C VAL A 80 3.39 -14.84 5.85
N ILE A 81 4.40 -13.98 5.87
CA ILE A 81 5.82 -14.35 5.91
C ILE A 81 6.53 -13.62 7.05
N GLU A 82 7.69 -14.12 7.42
CA GLU A 82 8.68 -13.44 8.24
C GLU A 82 10.03 -13.42 7.49
N ASP A 83 10.90 -12.51 7.85
CA ASP A 83 12.07 -12.18 7.04
C ASP A 83 13.20 -13.24 7.09
N LEU A 84 13.28 -14.02 8.19
CA LEU A 84 14.43 -14.86 8.50
C LEU A 84 14.41 -16.23 7.80
N THR A 85 13.26 -16.70 7.32
CA THR A 85 13.13 -18.04 6.75
C THR A 85 12.28 -18.08 5.46
N PRO A 86 12.51 -19.07 4.58
CA PRO A 86 11.73 -19.22 3.35
C PRO A 86 10.40 -19.93 3.60
N ASN A 87 9.64 -19.45 4.59
CA ASN A 87 8.39 -20.10 4.98
C ASN A 87 7.18 -19.22 4.71
N LEU A 88 6.12 -19.87 4.23
CA LEU A 88 4.77 -19.31 4.14
C LEU A 88 3.98 -19.82 5.35
N TYR A 89 3.24 -18.94 6.00
CA TYR A 89 2.39 -19.29 7.13
C TYR A 89 0.94 -18.94 6.81
N LEU A 90 0.07 -19.95 6.76
CA LEU A 90 -1.37 -19.73 6.75
C LEU A 90 -1.80 -19.52 8.19
N VAL A 91 -2.28 -18.32 8.49
CA VAL A 91 -2.77 -17.97 9.82
C VAL A 91 -4.28 -17.82 9.82
N ARG A 92 -4.95 -18.42 10.82
CA ARG A 92 -6.37 -18.22 11.06
C ARG A 92 -6.57 -17.11 12.09
N LEU A 93 -7.46 -16.19 11.78
CA LEU A 93 -7.85 -15.08 12.64
C LEU A 93 -8.98 -15.54 13.59
N ASP A 94 -8.59 -15.96 14.80
CA ASP A 94 -9.52 -16.35 15.86
C ASP A 94 -10.07 -15.12 16.63
N ALA A 95 -10.56 -15.26 17.85
CA ALA A 95 -11.14 -14.13 18.58
C ALA A 95 -10.15 -12.97 18.81
N ASP A 96 -8.94 -13.29 19.28
CA ASP A 96 -7.88 -12.31 19.64
C ASP A 96 -6.46 -12.78 19.27
N THR A 97 -6.35 -13.95 18.64
CA THR A 97 -5.07 -14.55 18.20
C THR A 97 -5.09 -14.93 16.74
N ALA A 98 -3.95 -14.75 16.07
CA ALA A 98 -3.70 -15.31 14.75
C ALA A 98 -2.95 -16.63 14.92
N THR A 99 -3.66 -17.74 14.72
CA THR A 99 -3.17 -19.10 14.93
C THR A 99 -2.55 -19.64 13.64
N ILE A 100 -1.31 -20.12 13.70
CA ILE A 100 -0.67 -20.80 12.55
C ILE A 100 -1.37 -22.12 12.32
N GLU A 101 -2.09 -22.27 11.22
CA GLU A 101 -2.71 -23.53 10.80
C GLU A 101 -1.77 -24.35 9.92
N LYS A 102 -0.91 -23.65 9.16
CA LYS A 102 0.01 -24.32 8.27
C LYS A 102 1.29 -23.52 8.10
N LYS A 103 2.43 -24.21 8.15
CA LYS A 103 3.75 -23.71 7.78
C LYS A 103 4.23 -24.48 6.56
N VAL A 104 4.69 -23.78 5.54
CA VAL A 104 5.15 -24.37 4.27
C VAL A 104 6.47 -23.76 3.87
N SER A 105 7.55 -24.55 3.89
CA SER A 105 8.82 -24.11 3.32
C SER A 105 8.75 -24.16 1.80
N PHE A 106 9.06 -23.06 1.12
CA PHE A 106 9.09 -22.99 -0.34
C PHE A 106 10.49 -23.12 -0.94
N LYS A 107 11.53 -23.11 -0.08
CA LYS A 107 12.92 -23.31 -0.49
C LYS A 107 13.66 -24.06 0.62
N GLU A 108 14.57 -24.96 0.26
CA GLU A 108 15.45 -25.60 1.22
C GLU A 108 16.46 -24.57 1.77
N GLU A 109 16.62 -24.58 3.08
CA GLU A 109 17.59 -23.72 3.75
C GLU A 109 19.02 -24.29 3.55
N THR A 110 19.90 -23.49 2.98
CA THR A 110 21.32 -23.84 2.86
C THR A 110 22.08 -23.33 4.10
N PRO A 111 22.93 -24.12 4.74
CA PRO A 111 23.68 -23.66 5.90
C PRO A 111 24.48 -22.37 5.61
N GLY A 112 24.22 -21.32 6.38
CA GLY A 112 24.84 -20.01 6.24
C GLY A 112 24.17 -19.06 5.24
N GLU A 113 23.13 -19.49 4.53
CA GLU A 113 22.26 -18.61 3.77
C GLU A 113 21.44 -17.74 4.74
N LYS A 114 21.38 -16.45 4.47
CA LYS A 114 20.51 -15.53 5.17
C LYS A 114 19.34 -15.19 4.27
N PHE A 115 18.17 -15.40 4.80
CA PHE A 115 16.94 -14.94 4.16
C PHE A 115 16.65 -13.51 4.60
N ASP A 116 15.94 -12.80 3.76
CA ASP A 116 15.52 -11.42 3.96
C ASP A 116 14.29 -11.23 3.05
N VAL A 117 13.22 -12.01 3.38
CA VAL A 117 11.99 -12.07 2.60
C VAL A 117 11.01 -11.05 3.15
N GLU A 118 10.70 -10.04 2.37
CA GLU A 118 10.10 -8.80 2.86
C GLU A 118 8.57 -8.76 2.72
N ASP A 119 8.01 -9.32 1.66
CA ASP A 119 6.56 -9.27 1.48
C ASP A 119 6.05 -10.42 0.61
N VAL A 120 4.72 -10.62 0.63
CA VAL A 120 4.05 -11.72 -0.06
C VAL A 120 2.72 -11.29 -0.66
N THR A 121 2.45 -11.77 -1.86
CA THR A 121 1.13 -11.63 -2.49
C THR A 121 0.71 -12.92 -3.18
N ILE A 122 -0.58 -13.06 -3.46
CA ILE A 122 -1.13 -14.24 -4.14
C ILE A 122 -1.96 -13.84 -5.35
N VAL A 123 -1.73 -14.52 -6.47
CA VAL A 123 -2.50 -14.32 -7.72
C VAL A 123 -2.83 -15.69 -8.29
N ASN A 124 -4.12 -15.96 -8.47
CA ASN A 124 -4.58 -17.24 -9.06
C ASN A 124 -3.93 -18.48 -8.40
N ASN A 125 -3.89 -18.53 -7.07
CA ASN A 125 -3.27 -19.60 -6.28
C ASN A 125 -1.74 -19.76 -6.46
N THR A 126 -1.06 -18.82 -7.11
CA THR A 126 0.40 -18.72 -7.14
C THR A 126 0.83 -17.65 -6.14
N VAL A 127 1.73 -18.01 -5.24
CA VAL A 127 2.32 -17.08 -4.27
C VAL A 127 3.56 -16.44 -4.88
N TYR A 128 3.73 -15.15 -4.64
CA TYR A 128 4.91 -14.38 -5.00
C TYR A 128 5.48 -13.78 -3.73
N ALA A 129 6.66 -14.23 -3.32
CA ALA A 129 7.39 -13.71 -2.19
C ALA A 129 8.57 -12.86 -2.66
N LEU A 130 8.78 -11.71 -2.03
CA LEU A 130 9.77 -10.72 -2.43
C LEU A 130 11.01 -10.82 -1.54
N TRP A 131 12.18 -10.88 -2.13
CA TRP A 131 13.44 -10.76 -1.41
C TRP A 131 13.94 -9.31 -1.45
N SER A 132 14.55 -8.84 -0.35
CA SER A 132 15.02 -7.44 -0.19
C SER A 132 15.91 -6.92 -1.34
N HIS A 133 16.68 -7.77 -1.98
CA HIS A 133 17.45 -7.39 -3.16
C HIS A 133 16.75 -7.64 -4.51
N GLY A 134 15.43 -7.68 -4.48
CA GLY A 134 14.59 -7.59 -5.68
C GLY A 134 14.30 -8.90 -6.41
N ALA A 135 14.80 -10.05 -5.94
CA ALA A 135 14.37 -11.33 -6.50
C ALA A 135 12.92 -11.64 -6.08
N VAL A 136 12.16 -12.23 -6.99
CA VAL A 136 10.77 -12.67 -6.75
C VAL A 136 10.72 -14.19 -6.79
N PHE A 137 10.29 -14.81 -5.70
CA PHE A 137 10.03 -16.23 -5.62
C PHE A 137 8.59 -16.51 -6.02
N LYS A 138 8.41 -17.17 -7.16
CA LYS A 138 7.13 -17.64 -7.65
C LYS A 138 6.90 -19.06 -7.14
N VAL A 139 5.91 -19.25 -6.27
CA VAL A 139 5.63 -20.52 -5.59
C VAL A 139 4.27 -21.04 -6.04
N THR A 140 4.28 -22.15 -6.78
CA THR A 140 3.07 -22.88 -7.16
C THR A 140 2.85 -24.07 -6.24
N ASN A 141 1.65 -24.64 -6.26
CA ASN A 141 1.27 -25.79 -5.42
C ASN A 141 1.59 -25.63 -3.92
N TRP A 142 1.65 -24.39 -3.43
CA TRP A 142 2.11 -24.05 -2.08
C TRP A 142 1.33 -24.76 -0.97
N GLN A 143 0.07 -25.10 -1.21
CA GLN A 143 -0.78 -25.82 -0.24
C GLN A 143 -0.49 -27.30 -0.13
N ALA A 144 0.19 -27.91 -1.09
CA ALA A 144 0.44 -29.36 -1.12
C ALA A 144 1.96 -29.65 -1.18
N LYS A 145 2.55 -29.51 -2.35
CA LYS A 145 3.98 -29.67 -2.59
C LYS A 145 4.48 -28.42 -3.31
N PRO A 146 5.07 -27.46 -2.59
CA PRO A 146 5.52 -26.22 -3.20
C PRO A 146 6.58 -26.47 -4.27
N GLU A 147 6.41 -25.79 -5.38
CA GLU A 147 7.38 -25.71 -6.47
C GLU A 147 7.77 -24.25 -6.64
N MET A 148 9.04 -23.93 -6.40
CA MET A 148 9.55 -22.56 -6.40
C MET A 148 10.40 -22.30 -7.64
N LYS A 149 10.16 -21.14 -8.27
CA LYS A 149 11.02 -20.53 -9.28
C LYS A 149 11.50 -19.17 -8.80
N GLU A 150 12.81 -18.99 -8.69
CA GLU A 150 13.39 -17.66 -8.44
C GLU A 150 13.43 -16.86 -9.75
N VAL A 151 12.88 -15.66 -9.74
CA VAL A 151 12.95 -14.70 -10.84
C VAL A 151 13.84 -13.54 -10.39
N LYS A 152 15.05 -13.48 -10.96
CA LYS A 152 15.98 -12.38 -10.71
C LYS A 152 15.54 -11.14 -11.46
N THR A 153 15.68 -9.99 -10.82
CA THR A 153 15.43 -8.69 -11.44
C THR A 153 16.73 -7.92 -11.58
N PHE A 154 16.64 -6.66 -12.02
CA PHE A 154 17.80 -5.75 -12.04
C PHE A 154 18.01 -5.01 -10.72
N LEU A 155 17.05 -5.11 -9.79
CA LEU A 155 17.15 -4.52 -8.46
C LEU A 155 18.16 -5.27 -7.60
N SER A 156 18.66 -4.60 -6.60
CA SER A 156 19.76 -5.06 -5.75
C SER A 156 19.52 -4.62 -4.29
N LYS A 157 20.44 -4.93 -3.40
CA LYS A 157 20.39 -4.50 -2.00
C LYS A 157 20.42 -2.97 -1.82
N GLU A 158 20.92 -2.22 -2.81
CA GLU A 158 20.92 -0.76 -2.78
C GLU A 158 19.49 -0.21 -2.90
N ASN A 159 18.61 -0.92 -3.62
CA ASN A 159 17.19 -0.59 -3.74
C ASN A 159 16.42 -0.99 -2.50
N ASN A 160 16.78 -2.11 -1.87
CA ASN A 160 16.10 -2.69 -0.71
C ASN A 160 14.59 -2.74 -0.93
N THR A 161 14.14 -3.77 -1.63
CA THR A 161 12.70 -3.92 -1.95
C THR A 161 11.95 -4.49 -0.75
N GLU A 162 10.81 -3.87 -0.39
CA GLU A 162 10.10 -4.19 0.85
C GLU A 162 8.61 -4.50 0.66
N GLY A 163 8.03 -4.18 -0.50
CA GLY A 163 6.61 -4.44 -0.70
C GLY A 163 6.31 -5.00 -2.08
N ILE A 164 5.41 -5.98 -2.14
CA ILE A 164 4.88 -6.56 -3.37
C ILE A 164 3.37 -6.77 -3.26
N CYS A 165 2.60 -6.29 -4.23
CA CYS A 165 1.17 -6.51 -4.26
C CYS A 165 0.66 -6.79 -5.68
N PHE A 166 -0.51 -7.39 -5.77
CA PHE A 166 -1.23 -7.52 -7.03
C PHE A 166 -1.95 -6.21 -7.39
N ASP A 167 -1.78 -5.78 -8.63
CA ASP A 167 -2.51 -4.66 -9.21
C ASP A 167 -3.60 -5.17 -10.16
N PRO A 168 -4.88 -5.05 -9.79
CA PRO A 168 -5.98 -5.53 -10.64
C PRO A 168 -6.19 -4.69 -11.91
N VAL A 169 -5.62 -3.48 -11.99
CA VAL A 169 -5.76 -2.60 -13.17
C VAL A 169 -4.85 -3.06 -14.29
N THR A 170 -3.58 -3.30 -14.00
CA THR A 170 -2.60 -3.80 -14.98
C THR A 170 -2.58 -5.32 -15.09
N ASN A 171 -3.18 -6.02 -14.10
CA ASN A 171 -3.11 -7.47 -13.93
C ASN A 171 -1.66 -7.97 -13.81
N ASN A 172 -0.82 -7.20 -13.13
CA ASN A 172 0.59 -7.45 -12.85
C ASN A 172 0.86 -7.26 -11.35
N LEU A 173 2.14 -7.33 -10.93
CA LEU A 173 2.50 -6.99 -9.55
C LEU A 173 3.18 -5.62 -9.51
N LEU A 174 3.01 -4.92 -8.39
CA LEU A 174 3.81 -3.73 -8.06
C LEU A 174 4.83 -4.10 -7.00
N VAL A 175 6.07 -3.62 -7.17
CA VAL A 175 7.19 -3.81 -6.25
C VAL A 175 7.73 -2.46 -5.84
N THR A 176 7.82 -2.17 -4.54
CA THR A 176 8.33 -0.90 -4.02
C THR A 176 9.74 -1.02 -3.46
N CYS A 177 10.54 0.03 -3.70
CA CYS A 177 11.90 0.17 -3.17
C CYS A 177 11.87 1.05 -1.91
N LYS A 178 12.48 0.58 -0.81
CA LYS A 178 12.64 1.34 0.44
C LYS A 178 13.74 2.40 0.33
N ASN A 179 14.82 2.08 -0.39
CA ASN A 179 16.01 2.93 -0.49
C ASN A 179 16.12 3.63 -1.85
N GLU A 180 17.08 3.25 -2.67
CA GLU A 180 17.36 3.95 -3.94
C GLU A 180 16.39 3.56 -5.06
N SER A 181 16.04 4.53 -5.88
CA SER A 181 15.06 4.34 -6.97
C SER A 181 15.61 3.66 -8.23
N ASP A 182 16.92 3.45 -8.36
CA ASP A 182 17.62 3.01 -9.59
C ASP A 182 17.42 3.95 -10.80
N VAL A 183 16.80 5.12 -10.61
CA VAL A 183 16.67 6.15 -11.63
C VAL A 183 17.87 7.10 -11.53
N GLU A 184 18.61 7.26 -12.62
CA GLU A 184 19.79 8.12 -12.67
C GLU A 184 19.41 9.56 -12.29
N ASP A 185 20.27 10.24 -11.53
CA ASP A 185 20.07 11.58 -10.98
C ASP A 185 19.00 11.72 -9.88
N GLU A 186 18.15 10.73 -9.65
CA GLU A 186 17.07 10.79 -8.65
C GLU A 186 17.16 9.73 -7.55
N LYS A 187 18.21 8.92 -7.52
CA LYS A 187 18.34 7.72 -6.67
C LYS A 187 18.02 7.94 -5.19
N LYS A 188 18.45 9.07 -4.61
CA LYS A 188 18.29 9.36 -3.18
C LYS A 188 17.10 10.24 -2.84
N SER A 189 16.59 11.00 -3.80
CA SER A 189 15.50 11.97 -3.60
C SER A 189 14.12 11.38 -3.83
N THR A 190 14.06 10.21 -4.46
CA THR A 190 12.83 9.51 -4.80
C THR A 190 12.83 8.08 -4.25
N ARG A 191 11.62 7.51 -4.18
CA ARG A 191 11.40 6.07 -4.06
C ARG A 191 10.69 5.61 -5.31
N ALA A 192 10.95 4.39 -5.73
CA ALA A 192 10.34 3.85 -6.94
C ALA A 192 9.38 2.71 -6.63
N VAL A 193 8.32 2.64 -7.42
CA VAL A 193 7.48 1.46 -7.56
C VAL A 193 7.67 0.95 -8.97
N TYR A 194 7.98 -0.33 -9.12
CA TYR A 194 8.16 -1.01 -10.40
C TYR A 194 7.03 -1.99 -10.66
N GLU A 195 6.75 -2.24 -11.92
CA GLU A 195 5.77 -3.23 -12.34
C GLU A 195 6.47 -4.54 -12.73
N PHE A 196 6.06 -5.65 -12.11
CA PHE A 196 6.48 -6.99 -12.47
C PHE A 196 5.43 -7.63 -13.38
N ASP A 197 5.81 -7.87 -14.63
CA ASP A 197 4.96 -8.48 -15.65
C ASP A 197 4.81 -9.98 -15.39
N LEU A 198 3.59 -10.39 -15.04
CA LEU A 198 3.26 -11.78 -14.72
C LEU A 198 3.34 -12.74 -15.92
N LYS A 199 3.19 -12.22 -17.15
CA LYS A 199 3.28 -13.03 -18.37
C LYS A 199 4.73 -13.21 -18.81
N ALA A 200 5.52 -12.16 -18.68
CA ALA A 200 6.94 -12.18 -19.04
C ALA A 200 7.83 -12.76 -17.93
N ASP A 201 7.30 -12.95 -16.70
CA ASP A 201 8.06 -13.26 -15.49
C ASP A 201 9.28 -12.33 -15.36
N SER A 202 9.08 -11.00 -15.43
CA SER A 202 10.17 -10.03 -15.40
C SER A 202 9.72 -8.68 -14.87
N LEU A 203 10.63 -7.95 -14.21
CA LEU A 203 10.43 -6.59 -13.75
C LEU A 203 10.68 -5.61 -14.90
N LYS A 204 9.77 -4.69 -15.18
CA LYS A 204 9.94 -3.62 -16.15
C LYS A 204 10.98 -2.63 -15.64
N ARG A 205 11.86 -2.16 -16.53
CA ARG A 205 12.90 -1.20 -16.13
C ARG A 205 12.37 0.20 -15.90
N GLU A 206 11.33 0.60 -16.64
CA GLU A 206 10.67 1.88 -16.43
C GLU A 206 9.89 1.82 -15.12
N PRO A 207 10.09 2.74 -14.17
CA PRO A 207 9.29 2.82 -12.97
C PRO A 207 7.82 3.00 -13.30
N PHE A 208 6.95 2.25 -12.64
CA PHE A 208 5.51 2.48 -12.68
C PHE A 208 5.16 3.83 -12.06
N MET A 209 5.83 4.18 -10.97
CA MET A 209 5.63 5.44 -10.24
C MET A 209 6.92 5.85 -9.51
N LEU A 210 7.21 7.15 -9.51
CA LEU A 210 8.23 7.75 -8.66
C LEU A 210 7.56 8.55 -7.53
N ILE A 211 8.01 8.34 -6.31
CA ILE A 211 7.54 9.01 -5.11
C ILE A 211 8.57 10.06 -4.73
N HIS A 212 8.26 11.32 -4.97
CA HIS A 212 9.15 12.43 -4.63
C HIS A 212 8.96 12.83 -3.16
N LYS A 213 10.01 12.76 -2.37
CA LYS A 213 10.01 13.15 -0.96
C LYS A 213 9.44 14.56 -0.73
N LYS A 214 9.73 15.50 -1.63
CA LYS A 214 9.23 16.88 -1.54
C LYS A 214 7.71 17.01 -1.57
N ASP A 215 7.02 16.12 -2.31
CA ASP A 215 5.56 16.14 -2.39
C ASP A 215 4.94 15.64 -1.10
N LEU A 216 5.56 14.63 -0.49
CA LEU A 216 5.16 14.14 0.84
C LEU A 216 5.40 15.20 1.92
N GLU A 217 6.58 15.85 1.93
CA GLU A 217 6.91 16.94 2.87
C GLU A 217 5.94 18.12 2.74
N LYS A 218 5.54 18.47 1.51
CA LYS A 218 4.54 19.51 1.26
C LYS A 218 3.18 19.14 1.84
N GLN A 219 2.76 17.88 1.72
CA GLN A 219 1.49 17.40 2.26
C GLN A 219 1.53 17.29 3.78
N ALA A 220 2.64 16.84 4.35
CA ALA A 220 2.86 16.72 5.79
C ALA A 220 3.02 18.09 6.48
N GLY A 221 3.48 19.10 5.76
CA GLY A 221 3.82 20.42 6.33
C GLY A 221 5.16 20.46 7.07
N GLU A 222 5.94 19.39 7.01
CA GLU A 222 7.23 19.26 7.69
C GLU A 222 8.20 18.37 6.88
N LYS A 223 9.49 18.43 7.24
CA LYS A 223 10.49 17.51 6.69
C LYS A 223 10.28 16.11 7.24
N LEU A 224 10.37 15.11 6.40
CA LEU A 224 10.22 13.72 6.77
C LEU A 224 11.21 12.80 6.03
N ASN A 225 11.38 11.62 6.57
CA ASN A 225 12.04 10.52 5.88
C ASN A 225 10.99 9.45 5.54
N PHE A 226 10.92 9.10 4.26
CA PHE A 226 9.98 8.12 3.75
C PHE A 226 10.74 6.88 3.28
N PHE A 227 10.45 5.77 3.96
CA PHE A 227 11.05 4.46 3.70
C PHE A 227 9.93 3.44 3.55
N PRO A 228 9.43 3.21 2.33
CA PRO A 228 8.39 2.22 2.07
C PRO A 228 8.71 0.88 2.71
N SER A 229 7.74 0.31 3.43
CA SER A 229 7.81 -1.02 4.03
C SER A 229 6.75 -1.98 3.50
N ALA A 230 5.65 -1.47 2.96
CA ALA A 230 4.62 -2.28 2.33
C ALA A 230 3.87 -1.49 1.27
N ILE A 231 3.24 -2.20 0.33
CA ILE A 231 2.39 -1.64 -0.72
C ILE A 231 1.14 -2.49 -0.91
N ALA A 232 -0.02 -1.85 -1.12
CA ALA A 232 -1.24 -2.53 -1.53
C ALA A 232 -2.08 -1.67 -2.47
N VAL A 233 -2.76 -2.29 -3.43
CA VAL A 233 -3.74 -1.63 -4.28
C VAL A 233 -5.13 -1.90 -3.73
N HIS A 234 -5.89 -0.82 -3.48
CA HIS A 234 -7.24 -0.94 -2.94
C HIS A 234 -8.18 -1.54 -4.00
N PRO A 235 -8.92 -2.63 -3.69
CA PRO A 235 -9.64 -3.41 -4.70
C PRO A 235 -10.78 -2.67 -5.40
N VAL A 236 -11.33 -1.61 -4.77
CA VAL A 236 -12.48 -0.88 -5.29
C VAL A 236 -12.08 0.47 -5.92
N THR A 237 -11.18 1.22 -5.26
CA THR A 237 -10.77 2.56 -5.75
C THR A 237 -9.56 2.51 -6.64
N HIS A 238 -8.83 1.41 -6.63
CA HIS A 238 -7.53 1.22 -7.28
C HIS A 238 -6.45 2.22 -6.81
N ASN A 239 -6.68 2.89 -5.70
CA ASN A 239 -5.66 3.72 -5.08
C ASN A 239 -4.55 2.84 -4.51
N ILE A 240 -3.33 3.35 -4.57
CA ILE A 240 -2.12 2.67 -4.09
C ILE A 240 -1.82 3.19 -2.69
N TYR A 241 -1.78 2.29 -1.72
CA TYR A 241 -1.43 2.56 -0.32
C TYR A 241 -0.02 2.09 -0.06
N ILE A 242 0.80 2.94 0.54
CA ILE A 242 2.20 2.62 0.87
C ILE A 242 2.46 2.98 2.32
N LEU A 243 2.89 2.00 3.10
CA LEU A 243 3.38 2.20 4.46
C LEU A 243 4.85 2.63 4.45
N SER A 244 5.24 3.39 5.46
CA SER A 244 6.62 3.70 5.81
C SER A 244 6.82 3.45 7.29
N THR A 245 7.84 2.65 7.64
CA THR A 245 8.06 2.22 9.03
C THR A 245 9.28 2.87 9.68
N LYS A 246 10.33 3.13 8.92
CA LYS A 246 11.58 3.70 9.45
C LYS A 246 11.49 5.23 9.55
N ASP A 247 11.96 5.78 10.67
CA ASP A 247 11.95 7.20 11.00
C ASP A 247 10.53 7.77 11.09
N THR A 248 9.96 8.27 9.98
CA THR A 248 8.58 8.75 9.94
C THR A 248 7.64 7.58 9.60
N LYS A 249 6.87 7.15 10.61
CA LYS A 249 5.81 6.16 10.40
C LYS A 249 4.59 6.84 9.79
N CYS A 250 4.22 6.40 8.61
CA CYS A 250 3.12 7.02 7.88
C CYS A 250 2.51 6.08 6.84
N MET A 251 1.33 6.44 6.39
CA MET A 251 0.70 5.87 5.20
C MET A 251 0.50 6.97 4.17
N ALA A 252 1.03 6.78 2.98
CA ALA A 252 0.81 7.63 1.82
C ALA A 252 -0.15 6.93 0.85
N VAL A 253 -1.12 7.66 0.32
CA VAL A 253 -2.12 7.14 -0.62
C VAL A 253 -2.03 7.90 -1.93
N PHE A 254 -1.90 7.16 -3.01
CA PHE A 254 -1.77 7.70 -4.36
C PHE A 254 -2.94 7.23 -5.23
N LYS A 255 -3.35 8.05 -6.20
CA LYS A 255 -4.13 7.54 -7.34
C LYS A 255 -3.28 6.52 -8.10
N HIS A 256 -3.93 5.65 -8.84
CA HIS A 256 -3.22 4.71 -9.71
C HIS A 256 -2.33 5.43 -10.75
N SER A 257 -2.62 6.69 -11.07
CA SER A 257 -1.79 7.55 -11.92
C SER A 257 -0.49 8.06 -11.26
N GLY A 258 -0.27 7.79 -9.97
CA GLY A 258 0.88 8.27 -9.20
C GLY A 258 0.68 9.62 -8.49
N GLU A 259 -0.49 10.26 -8.61
CA GLU A 259 -0.80 11.50 -7.90
C GLU A 259 -1.04 11.23 -6.41
N LEU A 260 -0.34 11.95 -5.52
CA LEU A 260 -0.54 11.85 -4.06
C LEU A 260 -1.90 12.42 -3.66
N ILE A 261 -2.73 11.61 -2.98
CA ILE A 261 -4.07 12.00 -2.52
C ILE A 261 -4.08 12.35 -1.04
N SER A 262 -3.42 11.52 -0.23
CA SER A 262 -3.37 11.72 1.21
C SER A 262 -2.08 11.21 1.83
N PHE A 263 -1.76 11.79 2.98
CA PHE A 263 -0.63 11.42 3.82
C PHE A 263 -1.10 11.47 5.27
N GLU A 264 -0.87 10.39 6.02
CA GLU A 264 -1.25 10.29 7.42
C GLU A 264 -0.08 9.72 8.23
N THR A 265 0.30 10.42 9.31
CA THR A 265 1.28 9.90 10.26
C THR A 265 0.62 8.84 11.14
N ILE A 266 1.38 7.80 11.45
CA ILE A 266 0.95 6.66 12.25
C ILE A 266 1.49 6.79 13.67
N ASP A 267 0.64 6.57 14.66
CA ASP A 267 1.05 6.51 16.06
C ASP A 267 1.96 5.29 16.27
N LYS A 268 3.23 5.55 16.59
CA LYS A 268 4.25 4.53 16.82
C LYS A 268 3.98 3.64 18.05
N GLU A 269 3.14 4.07 18.97
CA GLU A 269 2.77 3.25 20.13
C GLU A 269 1.68 2.24 19.76
N LEU A 270 0.82 2.59 18.79
CA LEU A 270 -0.20 1.69 18.27
C LEU A 270 0.36 0.73 17.22
N LEU A 271 1.13 1.25 16.26
CA LEU A 271 1.74 0.49 15.18
C LEU A 271 3.28 0.69 15.22
N PRO A 272 4.01 -0.03 16.08
CA PRO A 272 5.43 0.25 16.33
C PRO A 272 6.32 -0.02 15.12
N GLN A 273 6.09 -1.07 14.38
CA GLN A 273 6.80 -1.45 13.15
C GLN A 273 5.80 -2.06 12.15
N PRO A 274 5.03 -1.22 11.42
CA PRO A 274 4.09 -1.71 10.43
C PRO A 274 4.84 -2.16 9.17
N GLU A 275 4.81 -3.47 8.87
CA GLU A 275 5.57 -4.07 7.77
C GLU A 275 4.66 -4.73 6.71
N GLY A 276 3.51 -5.27 7.07
CA GLY A 276 2.60 -5.87 6.09
C GLY A 276 1.33 -5.07 5.87
N LEU A 277 0.83 -5.05 4.63
CA LEU A 277 -0.35 -4.30 4.22
C LEU A 277 -1.16 -5.06 3.17
N CYS A 278 -2.41 -5.38 3.44
CA CYS A 278 -3.29 -5.93 2.42
C CYS A 278 -4.75 -5.51 2.59
N PHE A 279 -5.54 -5.76 1.56
CA PHE A 279 -6.99 -5.56 1.58
C PHE A 279 -7.72 -6.86 1.30
N SER A 280 -8.87 -7.07 1.97
CA SER A 280 -9.88 -8.00 1.50
C SER A 280 -10.63 -7.45 0.28
N PRO A 281 -11.34 -8.27 -0.51
CA PRO A 281 -12.04 -7.83 -1.71
C PRO A 281 -13.09 -6.73 -1.48
N ASP A 282 -13.65 -6.62 -0.28
CA ASP A 282 -14.60 -5.57 0.10
C ASP A 282 -13.92 -4.27 0.57
N GLY A 283 -12.58 -4.25 0.61
CA GLY A 283 -11.77 -3.10 1.02
C GLY A 283 -11.56 -2.98 2.53
N THR A 284 -11.73 -4.04 3.31
CA THR A 284 -11.24 -4.08 4.69
C THR A 284 -9.71 -4.11 4.68
N LEU A 285 -9.10 -3.22 5.44
CA LEU A 285 -7.64 -3.07 5.52
C LEU A 285 -7.08 -3.93 6.64
N TYR A 286 -5.98 -4.63 6.35
CA TYR A 286 -5.17 -5.36 7.32
C TYR A 286 -3.74 -4.82 7.34
N ILE A 287 -3.22 -4.52 8.53
CA ILE A 287 -1.83 -4.12 8.76
C ILE A 287 -1.21 -5.08 9.76
N SER A 288 -0.04 -5.63 9.44
CA SER A 288 0.76 -6.39 10.41
C SER A 288 1.90 -5.55 10.95
N THR A 289 2.28 -5.82 12.21
CA THR A 289 3.41 -5.18 12.86
C THR A 289 4.31 -6.24 13.48
N GLU A 290 5.62 -6.02 13.39
CA GLU A 290 6.58 -6.82 14.11
C GLU A 290 6.40 -6.74 15.62
N GLY A 291 6.87 -7.77 16.31
CA GLY A 291 7.07 -7.78 17.75
C GLY A 291 8.33 -7.01 18.14
N LYS A 292 8.36 -6.50 19.34
CA LYS A 292 9.52 -5.75 19.84
C LYS A 292 9.91 -6.20 21.24
N GLN A 293 11.22 -6.53 21.44
CA GLN A 293 11.79 -6.80 22.76
C GLN A 293 10.96 -7.81 23.59
N GLY A 294 10.60 -8.94 23.00
CA GLY A 294 9.81 -9.98 23.67
C GLY A 294 8.29 -9.72 23.70
N GLN A 295 7.83 -8.62 23.09
CA GLN A 295 6.42 -8.42 22.82
C GLN A 295 6.06 -9.09 21.48
N PRO A 296 4.86 -9.68 21.35
CA PRO A 296 4.42 -10.29 20.11
C PRO A 296 4.17 -9.25 19.03
N GLY A 297 4.27 -9.66 17.77
CA GLY A 297 3.69 -8.93 16.65
C GLY A 297 2.16 -9.02 16.65
N PHE A 298 1.53 -8.20 15.84
CA PHE A 298 0.07 -8.14 15.74
C PHE A 298 -0.39 -7.98 14.29
N ILE A 299 -1.62 -8.43 14.03
CA ILE A 299 -2.41 -8.05 12.86
C ILE A 299 -3.55 -7.15 13.32
N TYR A 300 -3.77 -6.06 12.62
CA TYR A 300 -4.85 -5.10 12.88
C TYR A 300 -5.79 -5.06 11.67
N GLN A 301 -7.09 -4.97 11.95
CA GLN A 301 -8.13 -4.76 10.95
C GLN A 301 -8.72 -3.37 11.09
N TYR A 302 -8.94 -2.72 9.96
CA TYR A 302 -9.59 -1.42 9.88
C TYR A 302 -10.72 -1.46 8.85
N ASN A 303 -11.91 -1.05 9.27
CA ASN A 303 -13.04 -0.89 8.37
C ASN A 303 -13.00 0.49 7.72
N LYS A 304 -13.67 0.61 6.58
CA LYS A 304 -13.90 1.91 5.92
C LYS A 304 -14.68 2.84 6.85
N LYS A 305 -14.33 4.13 6.84
CA LYS A 305 -15.16 5.20 7.43
C LYS A 305 -16.29 5.61 6.51
#